data_191d88f9250825641238be92f1c71cb1
#
_entry.id   191d88f9250825641238be92f1c71cb1
#
_cell.length_a   1.000
_cell.length_b   1.000
_cell.length_c   1.000
_cell.angle_alpha   90.00
_cell.angle_beta   90.00
_cell.angle_gamma   90.00
#
_symmetry.space_group_name_H-M   'P 1'
#
loop_
_entity.id
_entity.type
_entity.pdbx_description
1 polymer ?
#
loop_
_entity_poly.entity_id
_entity_poly.type
_entity_poly.pdbx_seq_one_letter_code
_entity_poly.pdbx_strand_id
1 'polypeptide(L)'
;VNGKPVNYEDKIFVQPKLDGVRCVIQANQVNHFSRPIEYEVKAYSRTGKEWKNIDHILEQLQPFFKKFPHIILDGELYNHDLRDDFNKIISLVRKTKPTAEDRLDASNLTQFHCYDIIDETLPFEQRNEFISQTLMLQGDSIYFLDTVMVFDEDEAQSVHRSNLKKGYEGSIL
;
A
#
# COMPACT_ATOMS: atom_id res chain seq x y z
N VAL A 1 -13.98 6.11 15.81
CA VAL A 1 -13.86 6.46 14.41
C VAL A 1 -14.63 7.73 14.16
N ASN A 2 -13.95 8.89 14.11
CA ASN A 2 -14.57 10.22 13.89
C ASN A 2 -15.82 10.51 14.76
N GLY A 3 -15.87 9.97 15.99
CA GLY A 3 -16.95 10.19 16.95
C GLY A 3 -18.27 9.44 16.66
N LYS A 4 -18.30 8.57 15.64
CA LYS A 4 -19.45 7.69 15.39
C LYS A 4 -19.22 6.33 16.02
N PRO A 5 -20.25 5.72 16.65
CA PRO A 5 -20.14 4.35 17.15
C PRO A 5 -19.92 3.39 15.98
N VAL A 6 -19.13 2.34 16.22
CA VAL A 6 -18.94 1.24 15.26
C VAL A 6 -20.12 0.29 15.39
N ASN A 7 -20.70 -0.12 14.28
CA ASN A 7 -21.75 -1.16 14.26
C ASN A 7 -21.09 -2.52 14.05
N TYR A 8 -21.00 -3.33 15.07
CA TYR A 8 -20.40 -4.68 15.02
C TYR A 8 -21.35 -5.77 14.48
N GLU A 9 -22.58 -5.41 14.10
CA GLU A 9 -23.45 -6.30 13.31
C GLU A 9 -22.95 -6.44 11.87
N ASP A 10 -22.19 -5.44 11.39
CA ASP A 10 -21.49 -5.48 10.13
C ASP A 10 -20.14 -6.21 10.29
N LYS A 11 -19.55 -6.67 9.17
CA LYS A 11 -18.18 -7.21 9.19
C LYS A 11 -17.19 -6.06 9.35
N ILE A 12 -16.50 -6.04 10.48
CA ILE A 12 -15.48 -5.03 10.78
C ILE A 12 -14.09 -5.63 10.58
N PHE A 13 -13.27 -4.91 9.85
CA PHE A 13 -11.88 -5.28 9.57
C PHE A 13 -10.95 -4.26 10.19
N VAL A 14 -9.89 -4.74 10.84
CA VAL A 14 -8.90 -3.92 11.51
C VAL A 14 -7.54 -4.12 10.85
N GLN A 15 -6.93 -3.01 10.46
CA GLN A 15 -5.56 -2.96 9.93
C GLN A 15 -4.67 -2.12 10.83
N PRO A 16 -3.35 -2.39 10.92
CA PRO A 16 -2.40 -1.48 11.55
C PRO A 16 -2.36 -0.16 10.78
N LYS A 17 -2.32 0.96 11.51
CA LYS A 17 -2.12 2.28 10.92
C LYS A 17 -0.62 2.52 10.76
N LEU A 18 -0.18 2.60 9.52
CA LEU A 18 1.21 2.85 9.16
C LEU A 18 1.50 4.35 9.21
N ASP A 19 2.65 4.74 9.74
CA ASP A 19 3.17 6.10 9.68
C ASP A 19 4.11 6.25 8.48
N GLY A 20 3.55 6.27 7.30
CA GLY A 20 4.25 6.36 6.03
C GLY A 20 3.71 7.45 5.11
N VAL A 21 3.84 7.28 3.82
CA VAL A 21 3.25 8.17 2.81
C VAL A 21 2.39 7.37 1.84
N ARG A 22 1.12 7.78 1.72
CA ARG A 22 0.16 7.11 0.82
C ARG A 22 0.69 7.06 -0.60
N CYS A 23 0.56 5.89 -1.19
CA CYS A 23 0.98 5.59 -2.54
C CYS A 23 -0.11 4.80 -3.28
N VAL A 24 -0.60 5.37 -4.37
CA VAL A 24 -1.54 4.72 -5.29
C VAL A 24 -0.76 4.29 -6.51
N ILE A 25 -0.80 3.00 -6.86
CA ILE A 25 -0.06 2.44 -8.01
C ILE A 25 -1.04 1.90 -9.04
N GLN A 26 -0.84 2.27 -10.30
CA GLN A 26 -1.69 1.87 -11.43
C GLN A 26 -0.89 1.66 -12.70
N ALA A 27 -1.45 0.89 -13.65
CA ALA A 27 -0.94 0.79 -15.01
C ALA A 27 -1.65 1.79 -15.92
N ASN A 28 -0.89 2.61 -16.61
CA ASN A 28 -1.39 3.55 -17.62
C ASN A 28 -1.11 2.99 -19.02
N GLN A 29 -2.13 2.94 -19.86
CA GLN A 29 -1.92 2.59 -21.26
C GLN A 29 -1.15 3.70 -21.97
N VAL A 30 0.04 3.37 -22.50
CA VAL A 30 0.91 4.36 -23.18
C VAL A 30 0.70 4.38 -24.67
N ASN A 31 0.00 3.36 -25.22
CA ASN A 31 -0.13 3.19 -26.66
C ASN A 31 -1.58 2.85 -27.03
N HIS A 32 -2.32 3.86 -27.56
CA HIS A 32 -3.74 3.72 -27.87
C HIS A 32 -4.02 3.11 -29.24
N PHE A 33 -3.03 3.07 -30.13
CA PHE A 33 -3.22 2.71 -31.56
C PHE A 33 -2.42 1.50 -32.04
N SER A 34 -1.52 0.97 -31.22
CA SER A 34 -0.70 -0.19 -31.58
C SER A 34 -1.07 -1.45 -30.81
N ARG A 35 -0.80 -2.60 -31.38
CA ARG A 35 -0.88 -3.90 -30.71
C ARG A 35 0.51 -4.52 -30.71
N PRO A 36 0.98 -5.10 -29.61
CA PRO A 36 0.28 -5.29 -28.34
C PRO A 36 0.05 -3.98 -27.57
N ILE A 37 -0.95 -3.99 -26.69
CA ILE A 37 -1.19 -2.86 -25.76
C ILE A 37 -0.03 -2.82 -24.77
N GLU A 38 0.57 -1.65 -24.62
CA GLU A 38 1.67 -1.41 -23.69
C GLU A 38 1.17 -0.61 -22.49
N TYR A 39 1.65 -1.00 -21.31
CA TYR A 39 1.33 -0.34 -20.04
C TYR A 39 2.59 0.15 -19.36
N GLU A 40 2.53 1.35 -18.80
CA GLU A 40 3.53 1.93 -17.93
C GLU A 40 2.97 1.95 -16.49
N VAL A 41 3.66 1.29 -15.56
CA VAL A 41 3.28 1.30 -14.13
C VAL A 41 3.76 2.59 -13.50
N LYS A 42 2.87 3.33 -12.86
CA LYS A 42 3.14 4.59 -12.18
C LYS A 42 2.55 4.64 -10.79
N ALA A 43 3.20 5.39 -9.93
CA ALA A 43 2.80 5.58 -8.56
C ALA A 43 2.56 7.06 -8.25
N TYR A 44 1.52 7.33 -7.46
CA TYR A 44 1.06 8.67 -7.16
C TYR A 44 0.82 8.87 -5.67
N SER A 45 1.08 10.09 -5.21
CA SER A 45 0.73 10.54 -3.87
C SER A 45 -0.78 10.80 -3.74
N ARG A 46 -1.26 11.04 -2.52
CA ARG A 46 -2.65 11.45 -2.23
C ARG A 46 -3.12 12.65 -3.06
N THR A 47 -2.21 13.54 -3.45
CA THR A 47 -2.51 14.75 -4.24
C THR A 47 -2.27 14.57 -5.74
N GLY A 48 -2.03 13.32 -6.21
CA GLY A 48 -1.78 13.03 -7.62
C GLY A 48 -0.37 13.35 -8.11
N LYS A 49 0.56 13.71 -7.21
CA LYS A 49 1.96 13.92 -7.58
C LYS A 49 2.65 12.57 -7.74
N GLU A 50 3.33 12.37 -8.87
CA GLU A 50 4.05 11.14 -9.18
C GLU A 50 5.29 10.96 -8.27
N TRP A 51 5.45 9.75 -7.71
CA TRP A 51 6.65 9.31 -7.01
C TRP A 51 7.73 8.91 -8.02
N LYS A 52 8.98 9.37 -7.83
CA LYS A 52 10.07 9.18 -8.81
C LYS A 52 11.19 8.25 -8.36
N ASN A 53 11.34 8.03 -7.08
CA ASN A 53 12.47 7.27 -6.53
C ASN A 53 12.00 5.95 -5.88
N ILE A 54 11.17 5.20 -6.61
CA ILE A 54 10.64 3.90 -6.20
C ILE A 54 10.62 2.90 -7.37
N ASP A 55 11.57 3.03 -8.30
CA ASP A 55 11.65 2.20 -9.50
C ASP A 55 11.64 0.70 -9.17
N HIS A 56 12.36 0.28 -8.11
CA HIS A 56 12.41 -1.11 -7.64
C HIS A 56 11.03 -1.67 -7.28
N ILE A 57 10.12 -0.86 -6.71
CA ILE A 57 8.73 -1.25 -6.41
C ILE A 57 7.95 -1.41 -7.72
N LEU A 58 8.05 -0.44 -8.62
CA LEU A 58 7.35 -0.46 -9.90
C LEU A 58 7.79 -1.66 -10.77
N GLU A 59 9.08 -1.97 -10.78
CA GLU A 59 9.65 -3.13 -11.49
C GLU A 59 9.11 -4.44 -10.93
N GLN A 60 9.07 -4.60 -9.60
CA GLN A 60 8.52 -5.79 -8.93
C GLN A 60 7.02 -5.99 -9.22
N LEU A 61 6.27 -4.90 -9.43
CA LEU A 61 4.84 -4.95 -9.74
C LEU A 61 4.51 -5.11 -11.24
N GLN A 62 5.49 -5.07 -12.14
CA GLN A 62 5.24 -5.28 -13.58
C GLN A 62 4.50 -6.59 -13.90
N PRO A 63 4.85 -7.77 -13.32
CA PRO A 63 4.14 -9.01 -13.58
C PRO A 63 2.68 -8.96 -13.12
N PHE A 64 2.41 -8.30 -11.98
CA PHE A 64 1.06 -8.09 -11.47
C PHE A 64 0.22 -7.27 -12.45
N PHE A 65 0.70 -6.10 -12.87
CA PHE A 65 -0.04 -5.22 -13.78
C PHE A 65 -0.13 -5.75 -15.20
N LYS A 66 0.79 -6.60 -15.62
CA LYS A 66 0.66 -7.33 -16.89
C LYS A 66 -0.55 -8.28 -16.88
N LYS A 67 -0.87 -8.86 -15.73
CA LYS A 67 -2.01 -9.75 -15.54
C LYS A 67 -3.29 -9.00 -15.21
N PHE A 68 -3.19 -7.92 -14.44
CA PHE A 68 -4.32 -7.14 -13.92
C PHE A 68 -4.18 -5.63 -14.22
N PRO A 69 -4.18 -5.21 -15.50
CA PRO A 69 -3.87 -3.83 -15.88
C PRO A 69 -4.91 -2.80 -15.43
N HIS A 70 -6.10 -3.23 -15.03
CA HIS A 70 -7.20 -2.34 -14.60
C HIS A 70 -7.25 -2.13 -13.09
N ILE A 71 -6.44 -2.88 -12.33
CA ILE A 71 -6.42 -2.75 -10.88
C ILE A 71 -5.64 -1.49 -10.49
N ILE A 72 -6.13 -0.82 -9.47
CA ILE A 72 -5.44 0.30 -8.82
C ILE A 72 -5.14 -0.14 -7.39
N LEU A 73 -3.85 -0.26 -7.06
CA LEU A 73 -3.39 -0.60 -5.72
C LEU A 73 -3.36 0.66 -4.85
N ASP A 74 -3.87 0.55 -3.62
CA ASP A 74 -3.80 1.60 -2.61
C ASP A 74 -2.98 1.09 -1.41
N GLY A 75 -1.98 1.85 -1.02
CA GLY A 75 -1.05 1.43 0.02
C GLY A 75 -0.22 2.57 0.57
N GLU A 76 0.80 2.20 1.31
CA GLU A 76 1.73 3.09 1.99
C GLU A 76 3.17 2.79 1.58
N LEU A 77 3.97 3.81 1.28
CA LEU A 77 5.42 3.70 1.26
C LEU A 77 5.90 3.76 2.71
N TYR A 78 6.45 2.66 3.20
CA TYR A 78 6.74 2.46 4.60
C TYR A 78 7.89 1.48 4.78
N ASN A 79 8.51 1.49 5.94
CA ASN A 79 9.39 0.43 6.42
C ASN A 79 9.30 0.40 7.95
N HIS A 80 8.92 -0.73 8.50
CA HIS A 80 8.70 -0.86 9.94
C HIS A 80 9.97 -0.69 10.77
N ASP A 81 11.13 -1.03 10.22
CA ASP A 81 12.43 -0.82 10.87
C ASP A 81 12.80 0.67 10.97
N LEU A 82 12.16 1.52 10.17
CA LEU A 82 12.32 2.98 10.16
C LEU A 82 11.14 3.73 10.77
N ARG A 83 10.28 3.06 11.55
CA ARG A 83 9.08 3.67 12.16
C ARG A 83 9.38 4.88 13.04
N ASP A 84 10.57 4.93 13.65
CA ASP A 84 11.01 6.06 14.46
C ASP A 84 11.73 7.16 13.64
N ASP A 85 11.90 6.96 12.33
CA ASP A 85 12.54 7.90 11.39
C ASP A 85 11.73 8.07 10.09
N PHE A 86 10.47 8.47 10.25
CA PHE A 86 9.56 8.77 9.14
C PHE A 86 10.16 9.73 8.09
N ASN A 87 10.97 10.71 8.53
CA ASN A 87 11.61 11.67 7.64
C ASN A 87 12.57 11.01 6.66
N LYS A 88 13.16 9.88 7.00
CA LYS A 88 14.05 9.14 6.10
C LYS A 88 13.29 8.65 4.86
N ILE A 89 12.13 8.00 5.04
CA ILE A 89 11.27 7.54 3.94
C ILE A 89 10.85 8.71 3.06
N ILE A 90 10.32 9.78 3.68
CA ILE A 90 9.88 10.98 2.94
C ILE A 90 11.03 11.56 2.13
N SER A 91 12.22 11.68 2.71
CA SER A 91 13.38 12.27 2.04
C SER A 91 13.80 11.49 0.80
N LEU A 92 13.67 10.14 0.85
CA LEU A 92 14.00 9.26 -0.27
C LEU A 92 12.97 9.39 -1.40
N VAL A 93 11.67 9.23 -1.08
CA VAL A 93 10.62 9.11 -2.10
C VAL A 93 10.24 10.45 -2.75
N ARG A 94 10.54 11.58 -2.09
CA ARG A 94 10.28 12.94 -2.65
C ARG A 94 11.33 13.43 -3.62
N LYS A 95 12.44 12.72 -3.80
CA LYS A 95 13.51 13.15 -4.72
C LYS A 95 13.00 13.09 -6.17
N THR A 96 12.99 14.23 -6.82
CA THR A 96 12.57 14.36 -8.23
C THR A 96 13.69 14.09 -9.23
N LYS A 97 14.95 14.20 -8.79
CA LYS A 97 16.16 13.91 -9.56
C LYS A 97 17.11 13.05 -8.69
N PRO A 98 16.74 11.78 -8.45
CA PRO A 98 17.55 10.92 -7.60
C PRO A 98 18.90 10.59 -8.26
N THR A 99 19.96 10.56 -7.45
CA THR A 99 21.27 10.03 -7.83
C THR A 99 21.25 8.50 -7.82
N ALA A 100 22.33 7.85 -8.27
CA ALA A 100 22.46 6.39 -8.16
C ALA A 100 22.46 5.92 -6.69
N GLU A 101 23.07 6.67 -5.80
CA GLU A 101 23.06 6.41 -4.35
C GLU A 101 21.65 6.53 -3.76
N ASP A 102 20.91 7.57 -4.15
CA ASP A 102 19.51 7.75 -3.72
C ASP A 102 18.61 6.59 -4.14
N ARG A 103 18.83 6.03 -5.35
CA ARG A 103 18.07 4.87 -5.84
C ARG A 103 18.42 3.61 -5.07
N LEU A 104 19.71 3.41 -4.75
CA LEU A 104 20.17 2.30 -3.95
C LEU A 104 19.58 2.38 -2.53
N ASP A 105 19.65 3.55 -1.89
CA ASP A 105 19.05 3.78 -0.58
C ASP A 105 17.54 3.51 -0.60
N ALA A 106 16.82 4.02 -1.62
CA ALA A 106 15.39 3.78 -1.76
C ALA A 106 15.09 2.29 -1.94
N SER A 107 15.88 1.56 -2.73
CA SER A 107 15.67 0.12 -2.95
C SER A 107 15.90 -0.72 -1.70
N ASN A 108 16.77 -0.28 -0.81
CA ASN A 108 17.07 -0.97 0.44
C ASN A 108 16.09 -0.62 1.58
N LEU A 109 15.51 0.59 1.55
CA LEU A 109 14.82 1.15 2.70
C LEU A 109 13.33 1.39 2.48
N THR A 110 12.86 1.51 1.23
CA THR A 110 11.45 1.82 0.94
C THR A 110 10.71 0.57 0.50
N GLN A 111 9.59 0.29 1.17
CA GLN A 111 8.69 -0.81 0.88
C GLN A 111 7.31 -0.27 0.52
N PHE A 112 6.54 -1.00 -0.26
CA PHE A 112 5.12 -0.72 -0.53
C PHE A 112 4.25 -1.72 0.23
N HIS A 113 3.47 -1.20 1.16
CA HIS A 113 2.51 -1.95 1.96
C HIS A 113 1.11 -1.71 1.41
N CYS A 114 0.57 -2.66 0.67
CA CYS A 114 -0.75 -2.59 0.08
C CYS A 114 -1.82 -2.97 1.11
N TYR A 115 -2.80 -2.11 1.33
CA TYR A 115 -3.90 -2.35 2.25
C TYR A 115 -5.26 -2.45 1.56
N ASP A 116 -5.40 -1.95 0.32
CA ASP A 116 -6.65 -2.03 -0.45
C ASP A 116 -6.40 -1.94 -1.97
N ILE A 117 -7.45 -2.16 -2.74
CA ILE A 117 -7.55 -1.75 -4.14
C ILE A 117 -8.69 -0.75 -4.28
N ILE A 118 -8.59 0.15 -5.26
CA ILE A 118 -9.66 1.11 -5.54
C ILE A 118 -10.64 0.45 -6.50
N ASP A 119 -11.70 -0.14 -5.92
CA ASP A 119 -12.84 -0.71 -6.64
C ASP A 119 -14.10 -0.56 -5.77
N GLU A 120 -14.95 0.42 -6.11
CA GLU A 120 -16.17 0.72 -5.37
C GLU A 120 -17.29 -0.31 -5.63
N THR A 121 -17.12 -1.21 -6.59
CA THR A 121 -18.13 -2.24 -6.93
C THR A 121 -18.00 -3.48 -6.04
N LEU A 122 -16.87 -3.67 -5.40
CA LEU A 122 -16.58 -4.82 -4.54
C LEU A 122 -16.56 -4.41 -3.05
N PRO A 123 -17.13 -5.23 -2.16
CA PRO A 123 -16.97 -5.03 -0.72
C PRO A 123 -15.52 -5.23 -0.31
N PHE A 124 -15.12 -4.60 0.81
CA PHE A 124 -13.73 -4.64 1.30
C PHE A 124 -13.19 -6.07 1.48
N GLU A 125 -14.01 -6.99 1.98
CA GLU A 125 -13.63 -8.39 2.16
C GLU A 125 -13.09 -9.03 0.87
N GLN A 126 -13.80 -8.83 -0.26
CA GLN A 126 -13.40 -9.38 -1.56
C GLN A 126 -12.16 -8.70 -2.11
N ARG A 127 -12.04 -7.38 -1.91
CA ARG A 127 -10.83 -6.63 -2.30
C ARG A 127 -9.61 -7.11 -1.52
N ASN A 128 -9.76 -7.30 -0.21
CA ASN A 128 -8.71 -7.77 0.68
C ASN A 128 -8.27 -9.20 0.34
N GLU A 129 -9.23 -10.11 0.09
CA GLU A 129 -8.94 -11.47 -0.36
C GLU A 129 -8.17 -11.48 -1.69
N PHE A 130 -8.59 -10.67 -2.67
CA PHE A 130 -7.90 -10.55 -3.95
C PHE A 130 -6.43 -10.13 -3.78
N ILE A 131 -6.16 -9.10 -2.95
CA ILE A 131 -4.80 -8.63 -2.69
C ILE A 131 -3.97 -9.73 -2.02
N SER A 132 -4.52 -10.37 -0.99
CA SER A 132 -3.81 -11.42 -0.24
C SER A 132 -3.38 -12.59 -1.14
N GLN A 133 -4.21 -12.96 -2.11
CA GLN A 133 -3.91 -14.05 -3.05
C GLN A 133 -2.96 -13.66 -4.17
N THR A 134 -2.90 -12.38 -4.53
CA THR A 134 -2.21 -11.94 -5.76
C THR A 134 -0.90 -11.20 -5.52
N LEU A 135 -0.73 -10.53 -4.35
CA LEU A 135 0.46 -9.73 -4.06
C LEU A 135 1.55 -10.48 -3.27
N MET A 136 1.25 -11.57 -2.58
CA MET A 136 2.20 -12.28 -1.70
C MET A 136 3.50 -12.74 -2.37
N LEU A 137 3.59 -12.76 -3.70
CA LEU A 137 4.72 -13.29 -4.45
C LEU A 137 5.35 -12.26 -5.42
N GLN A 138 5.11 -10.95 -5.23
CA GLN A 138 5.54 -9.96 -6.22
C GLN A 138 6.96 -9.42 -5.99
N GLY A 139 7.62 -9.70 -4.85
CA GLY A 139 8.99 -9.30 -4.57
C GLY A 139 9.24 -8.87 -3.13
N ASP A 140 10.50 -8.60 -2.81
CA ASP A 140 10.96 -8.36 -1.44
C ASP A 140 10.56 -6.97 -0.88
N SER A 141 10.12 -6.06 -1.74
CA SER A 141 9.68 -4.72 -1.33
C SER A 141 8.16 -4.54 -1.38
N ILE A 142 7.40 -5.61 -1.66
CA ILE A 142 5.95 -5.59 -1.75
C ILE A 142 5.35 -6.40 -0.61
N TYR A 143 4.51 -5.74 0.19
CA TYR A 143 3.86 -6.34 1.34
C TYR A 143 2.34 -6.19 1.24
N PHE A 144 1.63 -7.24 1.60
CA PHE A 144 0.22 -7.17 1.91
C PHE A 144 0.07 -6.81 3.39
N LEU A 145 -0.79 -5.85 3.71
CA LEU A 145 -1.02 -5.45 5.10
C LEU A 145 -2.00 -6.41 5.77
N ASP A 146 -1.56 -7.05 6.84
CA ASP A 146 -2.39 -7.98 7.63
C ASP A 146 -3.69 -7.33 8.07
N THR A 147 -4.78 -8.01 7.82
CA THR A 147 -6.14 -7.56 8.13
C THR A 147 -6.82 -8.58 9.04
N VAL A 148 -7.37 -8.12 10.15
CA VAL A 148 -8.06 -8.95 11.13
C VAL A 148 -9.54 -8.59 11.14
N MET A 149 -10.41 -9.58 10.92
CA MET A 149 -11.85 -9.41 11.13
C MET A 149 -12.16 -9.51 12.62
N VAL A 150 -12.98 -8.61 13.13
CA VAL A 150 -13.41 -8.54 14.53
C VAL A 150 -14.93 -8.49 14.62
N PHE A 151 -15.48 -9.04 15.71
CA PHE A 151 -16.91 -9.22 15.91
C PHE A 151 -17.50 -8.34 17.02
N ASP A 152 -16.64 -7.74 17.85
CA ASP A 152 -17.03 -6.84 18.93
C ASP A 152 -15.96 -5.80 19.24
N GLU A 153 -16.29 -4.91 20.18
CA GLU A 153 -15.40 -3.84 20.62
C GLU A 153 -14.19 -4.37 21.39
N ASP A 154 -14.33 -5.44 22.18
CA ASP A 154 -13.24 -6.00 22.97
C ASP A 154 -12.16 -6.60 22.06
N GLU A 155 -12.58 -7.32 21.02
CA GLU A 155 -11.67 -7.83 19.98
C GLU A 155 -10.97 -6.69 19.23
N ALA A 156 -11.73 -5.68 18.80
CA ALA A 156 -11.17 -4.50 18.12
C ALA A 156 -10.13 -3.78 19.00
N GLN A 157 -10.42 -3.58 20.27
CA GLN A 157 -9.50 -3.00 21.23
C GLN A 157 -8.27 -3.89 21.50
N SER A 158 -8.46 -5.21 21.51
CA SER A 158 -7.35 -6.16 21.66
C SER A 158 -6.38 -6.07 20.49
N VAL A 159 -6.89 -6.06 19.25
CA VAL A 159 -6.08 -5.87 18.04
C VAL A 159 -5.39 -4.51 18.06
N HIS A 160 -6.10 -3.43 18.45
CA HIS A 160 -5.53 -2.10 18.57
C HIS A 160 -4.36 -2.05 19.56
N ARG A 161 -4.52 -2.62 20.76
CA ARG A 161 -3.43 -2.72 21.75
C ARG A 161 -2.22 -3.51 21.21
N SER A 162 -2.50 -4.60 20.47
CA SER A 162 -1.45 -5.39 19.81
C SER A 162 -0.68 -4.56 18.78
N ASN A 163 -1.37 -3.77 17.96
CA ASN A 163 -0.74 -2.91 16.97
C ASN A 163 0.15 -1.84 17.62
N LEU A 164 -0.33 -1.19 18.67
CA LEU A 164 0.47 -0.23 19.46
C LEU A 164 1.71 -0.90 20.06
N LYS A 165 1.56 -2.11 20.63
CA LYS A 165 2.69 -2.87 21.19
C LYS A 165 3.73 -3.26 20.14
N LYS A 166 3.32 -3.49 18.90
CA LYS A 166 4.21 -3.76 17.77
C LYS A 166 4.88 -2.48 17.25
N GLY A 167 4.50 -1.29 17.70
CA GLY A 167 5.09 -0.01 17.30
C GLY A 167 4.39 0.68 16.12
N TYR A 168 3.18 0.25 15.77
CA TYR A 168 2.36 0.98 14.80
C TYR A 168 1.72 2.22 15.44
N GLU A 169 1.33 3.22 14.63
CA GLU A 169 0.68 4.45 15.09
C GLU A 169 -0.69 4.18 15.76
N GLY A 170 -1.33 3.08 15.39
CA GLY A 170 -2.64 2.69 15.87
C GLY A 170 -3.29 1.66 14.97
N SER A 171 -4.60 1.79 14.79
CA SER A 171 -5.39 0.91 13.91
C SER A 171 -6.38 1.72 13.08
N ILE A 172 -6.73 1.17 11.92
CA ILE A 172 -7.81 1.61 11.04
C ILE A 172 -8.90 0.54 11.07
N LEU A 173 -10.16 0.97 11.15
CA LEU A 173 -11.36 0.13 11.06
C LEU A 173 -12.13 0.49 9.80
#